data_bea5da331476daa7015981b80e2ca37f
#
_entry.id   bea5da331476daa7015981b80e2ca37f
#
_cell.length_a   1.000
_cell.length_b   1.000
_cell.length_c   1.000
_cell.angle_alpha   90.00
_cell.angle_beta   90.00
_cell.angle_gamma   90.00
#
_symmetry.space_group_name_H-M   'P 1'
#
loop_
_entity.id
_entity.type
_entity.pdbx_description
1 polymer ?
#
loop_
_entity_poly.entity_id
_entity_poly.type
_entity_poly.pdbx_seq_one_letter_code
_entity_poly.pdbx_strand_id
1 'polypeptide(L)'
;MYKACFAAVALSSAIVSTGLHAETIKPVKVSKAELAGAIFNRNDAVKKDDGGHRSTDVVTFTSPDNAYQTGVYKSGPLHEDIEGPQGLPYSEFLYFLSGSVKLTSSDGSVMVVNTGEAVTLPKGWTGQFDTQGYTKLYVTYDADEAKKQ
;
A
#
# COMPACT_ATOMS: atom_id res chain seq x y z
N MET A 1 -19.51 79.22 -16.60
CA MET A 1 -20.11 78.00 -17.21
C MET A 1 -18.97 77.02 -17.41
N TYR A 2 -18.76 76.06 -16.49
CA TYR A 2 -17.78 75.01 -16.67
C TYR A 2 -18.52 73.68 -16.88
N LYS A 3 -18.32 73.07 -18.06
CA LYS A 3 -18.81 71.70 -18.36
C LYS A 3 -17.79 70.72 -17.88
N ALA A 4 -18.14 69.88 -16.90
CA ALA A 4 -17.34 68.75 -16.47
C ALA A 4 -17.64 67.53 -17.38
N CYS A 5 -16.59 67.03 -18.05
CA CYS A 5 -16.64 65.75 -18.74
C CYS A 5 -16.32 64.65 -17.79
N PHE A 6 -17.28 63.76 -17.49
CA PHE A 6 -17.03 62.49 -16.78
C PHE A 6 -16.59 61.47 -17.80
N ALA A 7 -15.35 61.00 -17.69
CA ALA A 7 -14.87 59.82 -18.43
C ALA A 7 -15.19 58.57 -17.61
N ALA A 8 -16.05 57.71 -18.16
CA ALA A 8 -16.35 56.40 -17.58
C ALA A 8 -15.22 55.43 -17.94
N VAL A 9 -14.49 54.99 -16.93
CA VAL A 9 -13.50 53.90 -17.06
C VAL A 9 -14.23 52.58 -16.89
N ALA A 10 -14.37 51.85 -18.00
CA ALA A 10 -14.89 50.47 -17.96
C ALA A 10 -13.77 49.51 -17.50
N LEU A 11 -13.88 48.97 -16.26
CA LEU A 11 -13.04 47.88 -15.78
C LEU A 11 -13.53 46.55 -16.43
N SER A 12 -12.79 46.08 -17.41
CA SER A 12 -12.98 44.74 -17.96
C SER A 12 -12.38 43.70 -16.99
N SER A 13 -13.23 43.04 -16.22
CA SER A 13 -12.83 41.88 -15.37
C SER A 13 -12.58 40.68 -16.28
N ALA A 14 -11.33 40.36 -16.56
CA ALA A 14 -10.96 39.10 -17.19
C ALA A 14 -11.20 37.95 -16.20
N ILE A 15 -12.25 37.16 -16.43
CA ILE A 15 -12.47 35.90 -15.72
C ILE A 15 -11.47 34.91 -16.25
N VAL A 16 -10.38 34.70 -15.53
CA VAL A 16 -9.45 33.57 -15.74
C VAL A 16 -10.14 32.31 -15.24
N SER A 17 -10.81 31.58 -16.14
CA SER A 17 -11.29 30.23 -15.84
C SER A 17 -10.08 29.32 -15.73
N THR A 18 -9.61 29.05 -14.50
CA THR A 18 -8.71 27.95 -14.23
C THR A 18 -9.49 26.66 -14.47
N GLY A 19 -9.30 26.07 -15.65
CA GLY A 19 -9.84 24.75 -15.95
C GLY A 19 -9.26 23.75 -14.95
N LEU A 20 -10.11 23.24 -14.08
CA LEU A 20 -9.80 22.07 -13.26
C LEU A 20 -9.61 20.90 -14.24
N HIS A 21 -8.36 20.65 -14.62
CA HIS A 21 -8.01 19.43 -15.34
C HIS A 21 -8.12 18.31 -14.31
N ALA A 22 -9.17 17.51 -14.40
CA ALA A 22 -9.25 16.28 -13.64
C ALA A 22 -8.03 15.41 -14.00
N GLU A 23 -7.23 15.07 -13.01
CA GLU A 23 -6.07 14.22 -13.21
C GLU A 23 -6.54 12.87 -13.75
N THR A 24 -5.95 12.43 -14.87
CA THR A 24 -6.34 11.16 -15.47
C THR A 24 -5.81 10.02 -14.63
N ILE A 25 -6.70 9.27 -13.98
CA ILE A 25 -6.36 8.07 -13.23
C ILE A 25 -5.88 6.99 -14.21
N LYS A 26 -4.66 6.49 -14.01
CA LYS A 26 -4.05 5.47 -14.88
C LYS A 26 -3.82 4.17 -14.11
N PRO A 27 -3.95 3.00 -14.78
CA PRO A 27 -3.60 1.73 -14.15
C PRO A 27 -2.10 1.68 -13.85
N VAL A 28 -1.74 1.05 -12.72
CA VAL A 28 -0.36 0.79 -12.31
C VAL A 28 0.00 -0.64 -12.67
N LYS A 29 1.10 -0.82 -13.41
CA LYS A 29 1.58 -2.15 -13.81
C LYS A 29 2.87 -2.47 -13.07
N VAL A 30 2.94 -3.66 -12.48
CA VAL A 30 4.19 -4.29 -12.04
C VAL A 30 4.59 -5.33 -13.08
N SER A 31 5.75 -5.18 -13.68
CA SER A 31 6.24 -6.05 -14.75
C SER A 31 6.77 -7.38 -14.21
N LYS A 32 6.89 -8.39 -15.09
CA LYS A 32 7.50 -9.67 -14.74
C LYS A 32 8.94 -9.52 -14.21
N ALA A 33 9.73 -8.59 -14.76
CA ALA A 33 11.10 -8.33 -14.32
C ALA A 33 11.12 -7.72 -12.90
N GLU A 34 10.19 -6.81 -12.59
CA GLU A 34 10.03 -6.24 -11.26
C GLU A 34 9.64 -7.32 -10.24
N LEU A 35 8.66 -8.17 -10.56
CA LEU A 35 8.27 -9.28 -9.68
C LEU A 35 9.38 -10.32 -9.50
N ALA A 36 10.29 -10.45 -10.47
CA ALA A 36 11.48 -11.28 -10.36
C ALA A 36 12.61 -10.66 -9.50
N GLY A 37 12.39 -9.46 -8.92
CA GLY A 37 13.29 -8.84 -7.96
C GLY A 37 13.85 -7.47 -8.37
N ALA A 38 13.71 -7.05 -9.63
CA ALA A 38 14.21 -5.73 -10.06
C ALA A 38 13.54 -4.57 -9.32
N ILE A 39 12.32 -4.76 -8.80
CA ILE A 39 11.57 -3.75 -8.04
C ILE A 39 12.32 -3.29 -6.78
N PHE A 40 13.09 -4.16 -6.13
CA PHE A 40 13.83 -3.82 -4.91
C PHE A 40 15.05 -2.92 -5.13
N ASN A 41 15.36 -2.59 -6.40
CA ASN A 41 16.37 -1.60 -6.78
C ASN A 41 15.80 -0.20 -7.00
N ARG A 42 14.50 0.00 -6.82
CA ARG A 42 13.85 1.31 -6.92
C ARG A 42 14.35 2.23 -5.81
N ASN A 43 14.39 3.54 -6.09
CA ASN A 43 14.84 4.55 -5.12
C ASN A 43 13.86 4.72 -3.94
N ASP A 44 12.59 4.36 -4.13
CA ASP A 44 11.53 4.39 -3.12
C ASP A 44 11.40 3.06 -2.35
N ALA A 45 12.27 2.08 -2.59
CA ALA A 45 12.31 0.84 -1.82
C ALA A 45 12.73 1.13 -0.37
N VAL A 46 11.85 0.81 0.57
CA VAL A 46 12.09 0.96 2.01
C VAL A 46 12.78 -0.29 2.54
N LYS A 47 14.04 -0.15 2.97
CA LYS A 47 14.83 -1.22 3.55
C LYS A 47 14.89 -1.07 5.06
N LYS A 48 14.67 -2.15 5.80
CA LYS A 48 14.75 -2.20 7.26
C LYS A 48 15.67 -3.33 7.71
N ASP A 49 16.31 -3.11 8.87
CA ASP A 49 17.06 -4.14 9.62
C ASP A 49 16.70 -3.94 11.10
N ASP A 50 15.74 -4.72 11.56
CA ASP A 50 15.21 -4.64 12.92
C ASP A 50 15.72 -5.86 13.73
N GLY A 51 16.83 -5.68 14.45
CA GLY A 51 17.38 -6.72 15.30
C GLY A 51 17.82 -8.00 14.58
N GLY A 52 18.26 -7.86 13.31
CA GLY A 52 18.66 -8.99 12.44
C GLY A 52 17.57 -9.46 11.47
N HIS A 53 16.34 -9.03 11.64
CA HIS A 53 15.28 -9.21 10.63
C HIS A 53 15.44 -8.15 9.53
N ARG A 54 15.81 -8.60 8.34
CA ARG A 54 15.96 -7.73 7.16
C ARG A 54 14.74 -7.83 6.28
N SER A 55 14.20 -6.66 5.91
CA SER A 55 13.10 -6.58 4.97
C SER A 55 13.29 -5.48 3.94
N THR A 56 12.57 -5.60 2.84
CA THR A 56 12.48 -4.55 1.81
C THR A 56 11.04 -4.48 1.33
N ASP A 57 10.45 -3.31 1.42
CA ASP A 57 9.09 -3.02 0.96
C ASP A 57 9.10 -2.05 -0.21
N VAL A 58 8.25 -2.32 -1.20
CA VAL A 58 7.99 -1.40 -2.32
C VAL A 58 6.49 -1.31 -2.53
N VAL A 59 5.92 -0.20 -2.08
CA VAL A 59 4.52 0.13 -2.35
C VAL A 59 4.38 0.49 -3.83
N THR A 60 3.46 -0.16 -4.53
CA THR A 60 3.21 0.07 -5.95
C THR A 60 2.01 0.97 -6.20
N PHE A 61 1.04 0.96 -5.30
CA PHE A 61 -0.13 1.83 -5.35
C PHE A 61 -0.69 2.03 -3.94
N THR A 62 -1.21 3.23 -3.69
CA THR A 62 -2.02 3.55 -2.51
C THR A 62 -3.25 4.33 -2.98
N SER A 63 -4.43 3.95 -2.52
CA SER A 63 -5.67 4.69 -2.80
C SER A 63 -5.66 6.07 -2.12
N PRO A 64 -6.39 7.07 -2.65
CA PRO A 64 -6.44 8.42 -2.06
C PRO A 64 -6.89 8.46 -0.60
N ASP A 65 -7.70 7.49 -0.18
CA ASP A 65 -8.18 7.33 1.20
C ASP A 65 -7.23 6.51 2.08
N ASN A 66 -6.08 6.06 1.55
CA ASN A 66 -5.11 5.18 2.20
C ASN A 66 -5.67 3.80 2.63
N ALA A 67 -6.91 3.48 2.28
CA ALA A 67 -7.55 2.24 2.69
C ALA A 67 -7.08 1.02 1.90
N TYR A 68 -6.67 1.20 0.65
CA TYR A 68 -6.23 0.13 -0.25
C TYR A 68 -4.79 0.37 -0.69
N GLN A 69 -3.96 -0.65 -0.53
CA GLN A 69 -2.56 -0.57 -0.92
C GLN A 69 -2.12 -1.87 -1.60
N THR A 70 -1.26 -1.76 -2.60
CA THR A 70 -0.57 -2.90 -3.22
C THR A 70 0.93 -2.70 -3.16
N GLY A 71 1.67 -3.80 -3.08
CA GLY A 71 3.13 -3.75 -3.06
C GLY A 71 3.80 -5.10 -3.23
N VAL A 72 5.12 -5.06 -3.23
CA VAL A 72 5.98 -6.25 -3.23
C VAL A 72 6.91 -6.15 -2.02
N TYR A 73 6.90 -7.19 -1.21
CA TYR A 73 7.65 -7.24 0.03
C TYR A 73 8.59 -8.45 0.05
N LYS A 74 9.82 -8.21 0.49
CA LYS A 74 10.81 -9.25 0.73
C LYS A 74 11.17 -9.29 2.21
N SER A 75 11.12 -10.48 2.80
CA SER A 75 11.49 -10.75 4.18
C SER A 75 12.67 -11.71 4.26
N GLY A 76 13.57 -11.47 5.21
CA GLY A 76 14.46 -12.49 5.76
C GLY A 76 13.73 -13.40 6.77
N PRO A 77 14.47 -14.22 7.53
CA PRO A 77 13.88 -15.03 8.61
C PRO A 77 13.13 -14.15 9.61
N LEU A 78 11.93 -14.59 9.98
CA LEU A 78 11.06 -13.88 10.93
C LEU A 78 10.23 -14.89 11.73
N HIS A 79 10.09 -14.60 13.01
CA HIS A 79 9.05 -15.13 13.90
C HIS A 79 8.31 -13.92 14.47
N GLU A 80 7.01 -13.82 14.24
CA GLU A 80 6.18 -12.72 14.71
C GLU A 80 4.91 -13.26 15.35
N ASP A 81 4.66 -12.83 16.59
CA ASP A 81 3.41 -13.09 17.31
C ASP A 81 2.45 -11.91 17.07
N ILE A 82 1.31 -12.20 16.43
CA ILE A 82 0.23 -11.24 16.22
C ILE A 82 -0.82 -11.50 17.29
N GLU A 83 -0.80 -10.67 18.33
CA GLU A 83 -1.57 -10.85 19.55
C GLU A 83 -2.47 -9.64 19.85
N GLY A 84 -3.25 -9.79 20.93
CA GLY A 84 -4.11 -8.74 21.48
C GLY A 84 -5.50 -8.69 20.88
N PRO A 85 -6.37 -7.83 21.44
CA PRO A 85 -7.79 -7.83 21.11
C PRO A 85 -8.11 -7.32 19.70
N GLN A 86 -7.15 -6.65 19.05
CA GLN A 86 -7.32 -6.13 17.69
C GLN A 86 -6.75 -7.07 16.63
N GLY A 87 -5.77 -7.93 16.98
CA GLY A 87 -5.08 -8.80 16.04
C GLY A 87 -4.46 -8.02 14.87
N LEU A 88 -4.47 -8.60 13.68
CA LEU A 88 -4.01 -7.94 12.46
C LEU A 88 -4.88 -6.69 12.16
N PRO A 89 -4.29 -5.49 12.02
CA PRO A 89 -5.08 -4.24 11.96
C PRO A 89 -5.84 -4.04 10.64
N TYR A 90 -5.52 -4.77 9.60
CA TYR A 90 -6.14 -4.71 8.26
C TYR A 90 -6.33 -6.11 7.70
N SER A 91 -7.09 -6.23 6.62
CA SER A 91 -7.11 -7.47 5.83
C SER A 91 -5.97 -7.46 4.81
N GLU A 92 -5.28 -8.58 4.65
CA GLU A 92 -4.16 -8.70 3.73
C GLU A 92 -4.28 -9.93 2.84
N PHE A 93 -4.21 -9.76 1.52
CA PHE A 93 -4.03 -10.84 0.55
C PHE A 93 -2.55 -10.94 0.20
N LEU A 94 -1.99 -12.14 0.29
CA LEU A 94 -0.60 -12.47 0.02
C LEU A 94 -0.51 -13.50 -1.09
N TYR A 95 0.35 -13.25 -2.08
CA TYR A 95 0.76 -14.25 -3.07
C TYR A 95 2.28 -14.41 -3.01
N PHE A 96 2.75 -15.62 -2.76
CA PHE A 96 4.17 -15.90 -2.54
C PHE A 96 4.90 -16.14 -3.86
N LEU A 97 5.78 -15.20 -4.22
CA LEU A 97 6.64 -15.27 -5.41
C LEU A 97 7.84 -16.18 -5.17
N SER A 98 8.33 -16.27 -3.93
CA SER A 98 9.40 -17.18 -3.49
C SER A 98 9.33 -17.40 -1.98
N GLY A 99 9.93 -18.49 -1.50
CA GLY A 99 9.94 -18.85 -0.09
C GLY A 99 8.60 -19.40 0.39
N SER A 100 8.37 -19.36 1.69
CA SER A 100 7.16 -19.89 2.32
C SER A 100 6.92 -19.24 3.67
N VAL A 101 5.71 -19.40 4.21
CA VAL A 101 5.35 -19.03 5.56
C VAL A 101 4.59 -20.17 6.23
N LYS A 102 4.80 -20.36 7.52
CA LYS A 102 3.93 -21.16 8.39
C LYS A 102 3.11 -20.22 9.25
N LEU A 103 1.80 -20.35 9.18
CA LEU A 103 0.83 -19.61 9.97
C LEU A 103 0.26 -20.57 11.01
N THR A 104 0.30 -20.16 12.29
CA THR A 104 -0.35 -20.89 13.38
C THR A 104 -1.39 -19.98 13.99
N SER A 105 -2.67 -20.23 13.74
CA SER A 105 -3.76 -19.41 14.30
C SER A 105 -3.91 -19.64 15.80
N SER A 106 -4.55 -18.71 16.50
CA SER A 106 -4.73 -18.78 17.96
C SER A 106 -5.55 -19.99 18.45
N ASP A 107 -6.31 -20.65 17.56
CA ASP A 107 -7.00 -21.92 17.85
C ASP A 107 -6.09 -23.16 17.69
N GLY A 108 -4.81 -22.96 17.35
CA GLY A 108 -3.82 -24.02 17.11
C GLY A 108 -3.84 -24.58 15.69
N SER A 109 -4.72 -24.14 14.82
CA SER A 109 -4.69 -24.57 13.42
C SER A 109 -3.43 -24.06 12.71
N VAL A 110 -2.83 -24.94 11.88
CA VAL A 110 -1.58 -24.63 11.17
C VAL A 110 -1.79 -24.70 9.67
N MET A 111 -1.25 -23.69 8.99
CA MET A 111 -1.23 -23.60 7.52
C MET A 111 0.18 -23.29 7.05
N VAL A 112 0.66 -23.96 6.02
CA VAL A 112 1.88 -23.59 5.29
C VAL A 112 1.50 -23.08 3.94
N VAL A 113 2.01 -21.91 3.57
CA VAL A 113 1.78 -21.30 2.25
C VAL A 113 3.12 -21.22 1.54
N ASN A 114 3.23 -21.85 0.38
CA ASN A 114 4.46 -21.99 -0.39
C ASN A 114 4.50 -21.06 -1.61
N THR A 115 5.65 -21.01 -2.26
CA THR A 115 5.80 -20.35 -3.56
C THR A 115 4.71 -20.75 -4.54
N GLY A 116 4.06 -19.78 -5.17
CA GLY A 116 2.94 -19.98 -6.12
C GLY A 116 1.57 -20.13 -5.47
N GLU A 117 1.51 -20.09 -4.13
CA GLU A 117 0.26 -20.14 -3.37
C GLU A 117 -0.10 -18.76 -2.82
N ALA A 118 -1.35 -18.62 -2.42
CA ALA A 118 -1.87 -17.39 -1.84
C ALA A 118 -2.65 -17.66 -0.55
N VAL A 119 -2.72 -16.65 0.31
CA VAL A 119 -3.53 -16.66 1.52
C VAL A 119 -4.14 -15.28 1.74
N THR A 120 -5.32 -15.24 2.33
CA THR A 120 -5.91 -14.01 2.88
C THR A 120 -5.89 -14.10 4.40
N LEU A 121 -5.24 -13.12 5.04
CA LEU A 121 -5.31 -12.89 6.47
C LEU A 121 -6.40 -11.84 6.72
N PRO A 122 -7.51 -12.19 7.36
CA PRO A 122 -8.56 -11.22 7.67
C PRO A 122 -8.12 -10.28 8.80
N LYS A 123 -8.62 -9.05 8.77
CA LYS A 123 -8.52 -8.13 9.92
C LYS A 123 -8.97 -8.83 11.20
N GLY A 124 -8.21 -8.65 12.27
CA GLY A 124 -8.45 -9.29 13.55
C GLY A 124 -7.86 -10.70 13.69
N TRP A 125 -7.22 -11.26 12.65
CA TRP A 125 -6.53 -12.53 12.79
C TRP A 125 -5.43 -12.44 13.86
N THR A 126 -5.35 -13.46 14.72
CA THR A 126 -4.30 -13.62 15.75
C THR A 126 -3.60 -14.95 15.58
N GLY A 127 -2.30 -14.98 15.86
CA GLY A 127 -1.50 -16.18 15.71
C GLY A 127 -0.03 -15.88 15.49
N GLN A 128 0.70 -16.86 14.98
CA GLN A 128 2.13 -16.78 14.72
C GLN A 128 2.40 -16.81 13.21
N PHE A 129 3.36 -16.00 12.80
CA PHE A 129 3.85 -15.89 11.45
C PHE A 129 5.32 -16.30 11.42
N ASP A 130 5.64 -17.51 10.95
CA ASP A 130 6.98 -18.07 10.91
C ASP A 130 7.50 -18.22 9.48
N THR A 131 8.71 -17.72 9.21
CA THR A 131 9.34 -17.88 7.89
C THR A 131 10.87 -17.94 7.99
N GLN A 132 11.49 -18.63 7.01
CA GLN A 132 12.94 -18.53 6.75
C GLN A 132 13.26 -17.47 5.68
N GLY A 133 12.25 -16.79 5.18
CA GLY A 133 12.32 -15.74 4.18
C GLY A 133 11.39 -16.01 3.00
N TYR A 134 10.89 -14.92 2.43
CA TYR A 134 10.00 -14.96 1.26
C TYR A 134 10.07 -13.66 0.46
N THR A 135 9.50 -13.71 -0.74
CA THR A 135 9.06 -12.55 -1.50
C THR A 135 7.58 -12.72 -1.79
N LYS A 136 6.78 -11.71 -1.46
CA LYS A 136 5.33 -11.71 -1.68
C LYS A 136 4.89 -10.49 -2.50
N LEU A 137 3.87 -10.67 -3.34
CA LEU A 137 2.96 -9.63 -3.75
C LEU A 137 1.88 -9.52 -2.68
N TYR A 138 1.55 -8.31 -2.27
CA TYR A 138 0.51 -8.10 -1.27
C TYR A 138 -0.54 -7.08 -1.72
N VAL A 139 -1.72 -7.23 -1.15
CA VAL A 139 -2.81 -6.27 -1.17
C VAL A 139 -3.31 -6.10 0.25
N THR A 140 -3.34 -4.88 0.76
CA THR A 140 -3.95 -4.58 2.05
C THR A 140 -5.23 -3.76 1.86
N TYR A 141 -6.18 -3.99 2.76
CA TYR A 141 -7.39 -3.18 2.88
C TYR A 141 -7.67 -2.85 4.34
N ASP A 142 -7.65 -1.57 4.68
CA ASP A 142 -8.00 -1.06 5.99
C ASP A 142 -9.36 -0.36 5.96
N ALA A 143 -10.38 -1.06 6.50
CA ALA A 143 -11.74 -0.53 6.55
C ALA A 143 -11.89 0.67 7.49
N ASP A 144 -10.96 0.91 8.41
CA ASP A 144 -11.02 2.04 9.33
C ASP A 144 -10.48 3.31 8.66
N GLU A 145 -9.48 3.20 7.80
CA GLU A 145 -9.05 4.31 6.94
C GLU A 145 -10.15 4.72 5.96
N ALA A 146 -10.85 3.76 5.34
CA ALA A 146 -11.96 4.03 4.43
C ALA A 146 -13.11 4.84 5.06
N LYS A 147 -13.28 4.78 6.39
CA LYS A 147 -14.34 5.50 7.11
C LYS A 147 -13.97 6.92 7.54
N LYS A 148 -12.71 7.34 7.37
CA LYS A 148 -12.23 8.67 7.81
C LYS A 148 -12.55 9.80 6.83
N GLN A 149 -13.22 9.50 5.71
CA GLN A 149 -13.61 10.47 4.66
C GLN A 149 -15.03 10.96 4.78
#